data_81d8d297ed071be3531527072dacf355
#
_entry.id   81d8d297ed071be3531527072dacf355
#
_cell.length_a   1.000
_cell.length_b   1.000
_cell.length_c   1.000
_cell.angle_alpha   90.00
_cell.angle_beta   90.00
_cell.angle_gamma   90.00
#
_symmetry.space_group_name_H-M   'P 1'
#
loop_
_entity.id
_entity.type
_entity.pdbx_description
1 polymer ?
#
loop_
_entity_poly.entity_id
_entity_poly.type
_entity_poly.pdbx_seq_one_letter_code
_entity_poly.pdbx_strand_id
1 'polypeptide(L)'
;SGSLGFLFTAFAWAGAWAFIGRMIKHKTQFAAQLSLVLLFLAAGLMSVNVSEYAGYSFNSVIVEIIVIAILLSGLGTAFLAGNMTLATNVSLRKRIAVCSSIFLGIIAILTLLYYSFKDEFNPNPMYFSTLKPPFAKVLPNRSVDQFLTETAGIFEFPDKLKQTAAK
;
A
#
# COMPACT_ATOMS: atom_id res chain seq x y z
N SER A 1 -8.90 -13.36 18.38
CA SER A 1 -7.54 -14.00 18.40
C SER A 1 -6.49 -13.28 17.54
N GLY A 2 -6.88 -12.42 16.59
CA GLY A 2 -5.95 -11.71 15.69
C GLY A 2 -5.03 -10.70 16.40
N SER A 3 -5.52 -9.97 17.38
CA SER A 3 -4.75 -8.95 18.11
C SER A 3 -3.59 -9.52 18.94
N LEU A 4 -3.73 -10.71 19.50
CA LEU A 4 -2.65 -11.37 20.26
C LEU A 4 -1.52 -11.81 19.33
N GLY A 5 -1.84 -12.38 18.15
CA GLY A 5 -0.84 -12.76 17.15
C GLY A 5 -0.04 -11.55 16.65
N PHE A 6 -0.70 -10.43 16.47
CA PHE A 6 -0.07 -9.19 16.04
C PHE A 6 0.91 -8.63 17.10
N LEU A 7 0.49 -8.59 18.38
CA LEU A 7 1.38 -8.19 19.47
C LEU A 7 2.58 -9.10 19.57
N PHE A 8 2.38 -10.41 19.51
CA PHE A 8 3.48 -11.38 19.53
C PHE A 8 4.50 -11.13 18.41
N THR A 9 4.03 -10.88 17.18
CA THR A 9 4.91 -10.58 16.05
C THR A 9 5.70 -9.29 16.27
N ALA A 10 5.07 -8.24 16.80
CA ALA A 10 5.73 -6.98 17.12
C ALA A 10 6.84 -7.14 18.17
N PHE A 11 6.55 -7.89 19.24
CA PHE A 11 7.54 -8.19 20.29
C PHE A 11 8.68 -9.07 19.78
N ALA A 12 8.36 -10.09 18.97
CA ALA A 12 9.38 -10.98 18.38
C ALA A 12 10.31 -10.20 17.44
N TRP A 13 9.75 -9.32 16.60
CA TRP A 13 10.54 -8.45 15.71
C TRP A 13 11.46 -7.51 16.49
N ALA A 14 10.91 -6.78 17.47
CA ALA A 14 11.70 -5.88 18.32
C ALA A 14 12.78 -6.63 19.11
N GLY A 15 12.46 -7.84 19.58
CA GLY A 15 13.40 -8.72 20.29
C GLY A 15 14.55 -9.19 19.39
N ALA A 16 14.26 -9.61 18.16
CA ALA A 16 15.28 -10.03 17.21
C ALA A 16 16.28 -8.89 16.89
N TRP A 17 15.77 -7.69 16.61
CA TRP A 17 16.63 -6.53 16.37
C TRP A 17 17.39 -6.07 17.61
N ALA A 18 16.81 -6.14 18.79
CA ALA A 18 17.51 -5.84 20.04
C ALA A 18 18.63 -6.85 20.32
N PHE A 19 18.42 -8.13 20.00
CA PHE A 19 19.44 -9.18 20.08
C PHE A 19 20.60 -8.90 19.12
N ILE A 20 20.32 -8.59 17.85
CA ILE A 20 21.32 -8.18 16.85
C ILE A 20 22.12 -6.97 17.35
N GLY A 21 21.42 -5.95 17.88
CA GLY A 21 22.06 -4.76 18.45
C GLY A 21 22.97 -5.08 19.63
N ARG A 22 22.59 -6.03 20.47
CA ARG A 22 23.45 -6.52 21.57
C ARG A 22 24.70 -7.20 21.04
N MET A 23 24.62 -8.02 20.00
CA MET A 23 25.75 -8.68 19.40
C MET A 23 26.74 -7.72 18.73
N ILE A 24 26.24 -6.68 18.03
CA ILE A 24 27.07 -5.79 17.21
C ILE A 24 27.54 -4.56 18.01
N LYS A 25 26.66 -3.95 18.80
CA LYS A 25 26.93 -2.70 19.53
C LYS A 25 27.08 -2.86 21.03
N HIS A 26 26.91 -4.08 21.54
CA HIS A 26 26.88 -4.38 22.98
C HIS A 26 25.82 -3.56 23.77
N LYS A 27 24.79 -3.05 23.08
CA LYS A 27 23.69 -2.27 23.67
C LYS A 27 22.36 -2.87 23.25
N THR A 28 21.50 -3.16 24.23
CA THR A 28 20.12 -3.55 23.99
C THR A 28 19.24 -2.31 23.93
N GLN A 29 18.62 -2.07 22.78
CA GLN A 29 17.70 -0.92 22.59
C GLN A 29 16.28 -1.43 22.28
N PHE A 30 15.80 -2.40 23.10
CA PHE A 30 14.50 -3.04 22.90
C PHE A 30 13.35 -2.04 22.85
N ALA A 31 13.31 -1.10 23.80
CA ALA A 31 12.24 -0.08 23.83
C ALA A 31 12.23 0.80 22.56
N ALA A 32 13.40 1.20 22.07
CA ALA A 32 13.50 1.98 20.83
C ALA A 32 13.06 1.16 19.60
N GLN A 33 13.43 -0.13 19.55
CA GLN A 33 12.95 -1.03 18.47
C GLN A 33 11.44 -1.24 18.53
N LEU A 34 10.88 -1.42 19.71
CA LEU A 34 9.43 -1.57 19.90
C LEU A 34 8.69 -0.28 19.50
N SER A 35 9.21 0.89 19.87
CA SER A 35 8.65 2.19 19.47
C SER A 35 8.64 2.36 17.94
N LEU A 36 9.71 1.93 17.25
CA LEU A 36 9.75 1.95 15.78
C LEU A 36 8.68 1.03 15.17
N VAL A 37 8.48 -0.15 15.74
CA VAL A 37 7.43 -1.08 15.27
C VAL A 37 6.06 -0.42 15.43
N LEU A 38 5.75 0.15 16.61
CA LEU A 38 4.46 0.79 16.87
C LEU A 38 4.24 1.99 15.95
N LEU A 39 5.28 2.81 15.73
CA LEU A 39 5.21 3.95 14.81
C LEU A 39 4.96 3.49 13.37
N PHE A 40 5.66 2.45 12.92
CA PHE A 40 5.45 1.86 11.59
C PHE A 40 4.01 1.36 11.40
N LEU A 41 3.45 0.71 12.41
CA LEU A 41 2.08 0.21 12.37
C LEU A 41 1.07 1.35 12.30
N ALA A 42 1.22 2.37 13.15
CA ALA A 42 0.35 3.54 13.13
C ALA A 42 0.42 4.28 11.79
N ALA A 43 1.64 4.48 11.25
CA ALA A 43 1.84 5.11 9.96
C ALA A 43 1.31 4.24 8.80
N GLY A 44 1.42 2.91 8.90
CA GLY A 44 0.84 1.96 7.94
C GLY A 44 -0.67 2.07 7.86
N LEU A 45 -1.35 2.10 9.01
CA LEU A 45 -2.81 2.31 9.05
C LEU A 45 -3.21 3.66 8.43
N MET A 46 -2.46 4.73 8.73
CA MET A 46 -2.71 6.03 8.09
C MET A 46 -2.48 5.99 6.58
N SER A 47 -1.49 5.25 6.11
CA SER A 47 -1.19 5.11 4.67
C SER A 47 -2.33 4.44 3.91
N VAL A 48 -2.99 3.44 4.49
CA VAL A 48 -4.19 2.80 3.90
C VAL A 48 -5.31 3.83 3.74
N ASN A 49 -5.64 4.57 4.79
CA ASN A 49 -6.68 5.60 4.72
C ASN A 49 -6.37 6.68 3.68
N VAL A 50 -5.10 7.11 3.58
CA VAL A 50 -4.67 8.09 2.58
C VAL A 50 -4.81 7.54 1.16
N SER A 51 -4.45 6.28 0.92
CA SER A 51 -4.57 5.66 -0.40
C SER A 51 -6.02 5.46 -0.83
N GLU A 52 -6.89 5.02 0.06
CA GLU A 52 -8.34 4.91 -0.19
C GLU A 52 -8.94 6.28 -0.51
N TYR A 53 -8.57 7.32 0.25
CA TYR A 53 -9.01 8.68 -0.02
C TYR A 53 -8.52 9.18 -1.39
N ALA A 54 -7.28 8.88 -1.77
CA ALA A 54 -6.74 9.23 -3.08
C ALA A 54 -7.49 8.49 -4.19
N GLY A 55 -7.65 7.17 -4.07
CA GLY A 55 -8.40 6.34 -5.02
C GLY A 55 -9.82 6.84 -5.24
N TYR A 56 -10.51 7.16 -4.14
CA TYR A 56 -11.84 7.74 -4.19
C TYR A 56 -11.86 9.13 -4.85
N SER A 57 -10.90 10.00 -4.52
CA SER A 57 -10.84 11.37 -5.06
C SER A 57 -10.63 11.42 -6.56
N PHE A 58 -9.79 10.51 -7.08
CA PHE A 58 -9.50 10.40 -8.52
C PHE A 58 -10.40 9.38 -9.23
N ASN A 59 -11.33 8.75 -8.53
CA ASN A 59 -12.18 7.66 -9.02
C ASN A 59 -11.38 6.60 -9.80
N SER A 60 -10.25 6.20 -9.25
CA SER A 60 -9.30 5.29 -9.90
C SER A 60 -8.64 4.37 -8.89
N VAL A 61 -8.89 3.07 -9.04
CA VAL A 61 -8.20 2.02 -8.25
C VAL A 61 -6.70 2.01 -8.53
N ILE A 62 -6.28 2.37 -9.74
CA ILE A 62 -4.86 2.44 -10.11
C ILE A 62 -4.15 3.51 -9.26
N VAL A 63 -4.78 4.67 -9.06
CA VAL A 63 -4.23 5.74 -8.20
C VAL A 63 -4.10 5.27 -6.77
N GLU A 64 -5.08 4.57 -6.23
CA GLU A 64 -5.02 3.97 -4.89
C GLU A 64 -3.84 3.01 -4.75
N ILE A 65 -3.68 2.08 -5.70
CA ILE A 65 -2.57 1.12 -5.71
C ILE A 65 -1.20 1.83 -5.80
N ILE A 66 -1.07 2.84 -6.64
CA ILE A 66 0.17 3.60 -6.78
C ILE A 66 0.50 4.34 -5.48
N VAL A 67 -0.48 5.02 -4.90
CA VAL A 67 -0.29 5.79 -3.66
C VAL A 67 0.11 4.88 -2.51
N ILE A 68 -0.60 3.76 -2.31
CA ILE A 68 -0.26 2.82 -1.23
C ILE A 68 1.12 2.19 -1.45
N ALA A 69 1.49 1.85 -2.70
CA ALA A 69 2.80 1.29 -3.02
C ALA A 69 3.93 2.29 -2.70
N ILE A 70 3.77 3.56 -3.05
CA ILE A 70 4.74 4.62 -2.73
C ILE A 70 4.86 4.82 -1.21
N LEU A 71 3.72 4.94 -0.52
CA LEU A 71 3.70 5.16 0.93
C LEU A 71 4.31 3.99 1.69
N LEU A 72 3.91 2.75 1.39
CA LEU A 72 4.44 1.56 2.07
C LEU A 72 5.91 1.31 1.75
N SER A 73 6.38 1.59 0.53
CA SER A 73 7.80 1.44 0.19
C SER A 73 8.68 2.46 0.93
N GLY A 74 8.24 3.73 0.97
CA GLY A 74 8.93 4.78 1.72
C GLY A 74 8.95 4.49 3.21
N LEU A 75 7.79 4.15 3.77
CA LEU A 75 7.64 3.82 5.19
C LEU A 75 8.43 2.57 5.58
N GLY A 76 8.38 1.53 4.77
CA GLY A 76 9.13 0.29 5.00
C GLY A 76 10.63 0.50 4.90
N THR A 77 11.10 1.30 3.93
CA THR A 77 12.51 1.71 3.81
C THR A 77 12.96 2.44 5.06
N ALA A 78 12.18 3.42 5.53
CA ALA A 78 12.47 4.19 6.74
C ALA A 78 12.48 3.29 8.00
N PHE A 79 11.53 2.37 8.10
CA PHE A 79 11.44 1.41 9.19
C PHE A 79 12.65 0.48 9.27
N LEU A 80 13.03 -0.17 8.16
CA LEU A 80 14.22 -1.03 8.14
C LEU A 80 15.51 -0.24 8.36
N ALA A 81 15.65 0.94 7.75
CA ALA A 81 16.80 1.79 7.96
C ALA A 81 16.90 2.27 9.42
N GLY A 82 15.78 2.55 10.08
CA GLY A 82 15.69 2.85 11.50
C GLY A 82 16.17 1.69 12.38
N ASN A 83 15.63 0.49 12.15
CA ASN A 83 16.07 -0.71 12.87
C ASN A 83 17.57 -0.97 12.69
N MET A 84 18.08 -0.86 11.45
CA MET A 84 19.52 -0.99 11.17
C MET A 84 20.35 0.12 11.84
N THR A 85 19.80 1.33 12.00
CA THR A 85 20.49 2.44 12.68
C THR A 85 20.71 2.13 14.16
N LEU A 86 19.71 1.57 14.80
CA LEU A 86 19.78 1.17 16.20
C LEU A 86 20.70 -0.06 16.40
N ALA A 87 20.63 -1.04 15.49
CA ALA A 87 21.30 -2.32 15.66
C ALA A 87 22.71 -2.40 15.04
N THR A 88 23.03 -1.60 14.00
CA THR A 88 24.27 -1.75 13.24
C THR A 88 25.07 -0.45 13.11
N ASN A 89 26.36 -0.57 12.76
CA ASN A 89 27.27 0.57 12.50
C ASN A 89 27.42 0.87 11.00
N VAL A 90 26.54 0.37 10.15
CA VAL A 90 26.58 0.58 8.70
C VAL A 90 26.27 2.05 8.38
N SER A 91 26.94 2.66 7.40
CA SER A 91 26.70 4.05 6.98
C SER A 91 25.29 4.25 6.46
N LEU A 92 24.72 5.44 6.69
CA LEU A 92 23.33 5.77 6.31
C LEU A 92 23.04 5.52 4.82
N ARG A 93 23.99 5.93 3.95
CA ARG A 93 23.83 5.72 2.48
C ARG A 93 23.67 4.26 2.11
N LYS A 94 24.51 3.37 2.66
CA LYS A 94 24.43 1.93 2.40
C LYS A 94 23.14 1.33 2.94
N ARG A 95 22.68 1.76 4.12
CA ARG A 95 21.40 1.31 4.73
C ARG A 95 20.22 1.66 3.84
N ILE A 96 20.11 2.93 3.44
CA ILE A 96 19.01 3.38 2.58
C ILE A 96 19.05 2.63 1.25
N ALA A 97 20.22 2.48 0.62
CA ALA A 97 20.35 1.76 -0.65
C ALA A 97 19.87 0.30 -0.54
N VAL A 98 20.30 -0.43 0.50
CA VAL A 98 19.88 -1.83 0.70
C VAL A 98 18.38 -1.91 0.99
N CYS A 99 17.87 -1.08 1.91
CA CYS A 99 16.45 -1.11 2.25
C CYS A 99 15.57 -0.73 1.04
N SER A 100 15.94 0.29 0.28
CA SER A 100 15.19 0.69 -0.92
C SER A 100 15.20 -0.41 -1.99
N SER A 101 16.33 -1.08 -2.22
CA SER A 101 16.41 -2.16 -3.21
C SER A 101 15.52 -3.34 -2.83
N ILE A 102 15.41 -3.69 -1.55
CA ILE A 102 14.51 -4.74 -1.06
C ILE A 102 13.05 -4.36 -1.36
N PHE A 103 12.62 -3.15 -0.99
CA PHE A 103 11.23 -2.71 -1.21
C PHE A 103 10.89 -2.58 -2.68
N LEU A 104 11.78 -2.02 -3.50
CA LEU A 104 11.60 -1.97 -4.95
C LEU A 104 11.50 -3.37 -5.56
N GLY A 105 12.31 -4.32 -5.10
CA GLY A 105 12.22 -5.72 -5.51
C GLY A 105 10.87 -6.35 -5.14
N ILE A 106 10.38 -6.14 -3.93
CA ILE A 106 9.06 -6.63 -3.50
C ILE A 106 7.94 -6.03 -4.35
N ILE A 107 7.97 -4.72 -4.58
CA ILE A 107 6.96 -4.05 -5.42
C ILE A 107 7.00 -4.59 -6.84
N ALA A 108 8.17 -4.77 -7.43
CA ALA A 108 8.31 -5.33 -8.77
C ALA A 108 7.72 -6.74 -8.85
N ILE A 109 8.01 -7.61 -7.87
CA ILE A 109 7.46 -8.97 -7.80
C ILE A 109 5.94 -8.92 -7.66
N LEU A 110 5.39 -8.11 -6.73
CA LEU A 110 3.95 -7.98 -6.54
C LEU A 110 3.25 -7.46 -7.79
N THR A 111 3.87 -6.50 -8.49
CA THR A 111 3.35 -5.96 -9.75
C THR A 111 3.31 -7.05 -10.83
N LEU A 112 4.39 -7.83 -10.97
CA LEU A 112 4.43 -8.94 -11.92
C LEU A 112 3.38 -10.00 -11.59
N LEU A 113 3.24 -10.37 -10.31
CA LEU A 113 2.20 -11.32 -9.87
C LEU A 113 0.80 -10.77 -10.16
N TYR A 114 0.53 -9.51 -9.86
CA TYR A 114 -0.75 -8.89 -10.16
C TYR A 114 -1.09 -8.98 -11.65
N TYR A 115 -0.16 -8.64 -12.54
CA TYR A 115 -0.38 -8.74 -14.00
C TYR A 115 -0.49 -10.18 -14.49
N SER A 116 0.21 -11.15 -13.85
CA SER A 116 0.14 -12.56 -14.22
C SER A 116 -1.16 -13.24 -13.82
N PHE A 117 -1.79 -12.78 -12.72
CA PHE A 117 -3.03 -13.36 -12.19
C PHE A 117 -4.24 -12.44 -12.38
N LYS A 118 -4.10 -11.38 -13.17
CA LYS A 118 -5.22 -10.49 -13.47
C LYS A 118 -6.24 -11.23 -14.35
N ASP A 119 -7.38 -11.58 -13.76
CA ASP A 119 -8.51 -12.07 -14.52
C ASP A 119 -9.04 -10.98 -15.45
N GLU A 120 -9.37 -11.32 -16.69
CA GLU A 120 -9.97 -10.39 -17.66
C GLU A 120 -11.34 -9.88 -17.20
N PHE A 121 -12.02 -10.66 -16.37
CA PHE A 121 -13.31 -10.32 -15.76
C PHE A 121 -13.20 -10.30 -14.24
N ASN A 122 -13.45 -9.15 -13.63
CA ASN A 122 -13.62 -9.08 -12.18
C ASN A 122 -15.11 -9.26 -11.84
N PRO A 123 -15.53 -10.42 -11.31
CA PRO A 123 -16.94 -10.70 -10.99
C PRO A 123 -17.44 -9.83 -9.81
N ASN A 124 -16.53 -9.23 -9.04
CA ASN A 124 -16.88 -8.36 -7.93
C ASN A 124 -16.47 -6.92 -8.23
N PRO A 125 -17.41 -6.05 -8.66
CA PRO A 125 -17.10 -4.64 -8.84
C PRO A 125 -16.66 -4.04 -7.50
N MET A 126 -15.49 -3.37 -7.48
CA MET A 126 -15.02 -2.67 -6.30
C MET A 126 -15.82 -1.37 -6.13
N TYR A 127 -16.61 -1.32 -5.07
CA TYR A 127 -17.31 -0.10 -4.65
C TYR A 127 -16.53 0.56 -3.52
N PHE A 128 -16.31 1.87 -3.63
CA PHE A 128 -15.78 2.65 -2.52
C PHE A 128 -16.91 2.89 -1.50
N SER A 129 -16.73 2.34 -0.30
CA SER A 129 -17.71 2.52 0.79
C SER A 129 -17.58 3.86 1.51
N THR A 130 -16.51 4.61 1.24
CA THR A 130 -16.20 5.86 1.93
C THR A 130 -16.94 7.03 1.29
N LEU A 131 -17.77 7.72 2.08
CA LEU A 131 -18.45 8.95 1.63
C LEU A 131 -17.45 10.11 1.60
N LYS A 132 -17.42 10.85 0.50
CA LYS A 132 -16.56 12.02 0.34
C LYS A 132 -16.97 13.12 1.32
N PRO A 133 -16.06 13.59 2.19
CA PRO A 133 -16.38 14.67 3.09
C PRO A 133 -16.64 15.98 2.30
N PRO A 134 -17.55 16.87 2.80
CA PRO A 134 -18.00 18.05 2.05
C PRO A 134 -16.89 19.05 1.69
N PHE A 135 -15.78 19.07 2.45
CA PHE A 135 -14.62 19.91 2.16
C PHE A 135 -13.76 19.40 1.00
N ALA A 136 -13.94 18.16 0.55
CA ALA A 136 -13.20 17.57 -0.55
C ALA A 136 -13.83 17.90 -1.94
N LYS A 137 -14.75 18.85 -2.01
CA LYS A 137 -15.34 19.36 -3.25
C LYS A 137 -14.38 20.13 -4.17
N VAL A 138 -13.13 20.29 -3.75
CA VAL A 138 -12.07 20.97 -4.53
C VAL A 138 -11.69 20.18 -5.79
N LEU A 139 -11.94 18.86 -5.81
CA LEU A 139 -11.68 18.03 -6.98
C LEU A 139 -12.85 18.06 -7.96
N PRO A 140 -12.59 18.09 -9.28
CA PRO A 140 -13.63 18.16 -10.28
C PRO A 140 -14.60 16.99 -10.15
N ASN A 141 -15.86 17.28 -9.87
CA ASN A 141 -16.92 16.28 -9.90
C ASN A 141 -17.35 16.09 -11.36
N ARG A 142 -17.54 14.84 -11.77
CA ARG A 142 -18.17 14.57 -13.06
C ARG A 142 -19.61 15.10 -13.04
N SER A 143 -20.00 15.81 -14.07
CA SER A 143 -21.40 16.20 -14.23
C SER A 143 -22.25 14.98 -14.59
N VAL A 144 -23.54 15.04 -14.29
CA VAL A 144 -24.50 13.98 -14.67
C VAL A 144 -24.47 13.74 -16.18
N ASP A 145 -24.31 14.79 -16.98
CA ASP A 145 -24.25 14.69 -18.43
C ASP A 145 -23.00 13.98 -18.94
N GLN A 146 -21.83 14.22 -18.28
CA GLN A 146 -20.61 13.47 -18.58
C GLN A 146 -20.75 11.99 -18.22
N PHE A 147 -21.35 11.69 -17.07
CA PHE A 147 -21.62 10.31 -16.67
C PHE A 147 -22.56 9.61 -17.66
N LEU A 148 -23.64 10.25 -18.06
CA LEU A 148 -24.59 9.70 -19.05
C LEU A 148 -23.93 9.49 -20.42
N THR A 149 -23.06 10.40 -20.86
CA THR A 149 -22.32 10.27 -22.12
C THR A 149 -21.33 9.13 -22.10
N GLU A 150 -20.60 8.96 -20.99
CA GLU A 150 -19.64 7.86 -20.82
C GLU A 150 -20.33 6.50 -20.69
N THR A 151 -21.52 6.44 -20.07
CA THR A 151 -22.30 5.20 -19.91
C THR A 151 -23.13 4.84 -21.12
N ALA A 152 -23.43 5.78 -22.03
CA ALA A 152 -24.18 5.51 -23.26
C ALA A 152 -23.53 4.38 -24.10
N GLY A 153 -22.21 4.32 -24.17
CA GLY A 153 -21.47 3.26 -24.86
C GLY A 153 -21.63 1.85 -24.26
N ILE A 154 -21.96 1.76 -22.97
CA ILE A 154 -22.12 0.45 -22.28
C ILE A 154 -23.35 -0.30 -22.80
N PHE A 155 -24.38 0.41 -23.17
CA PHE A 155 -25.62 -0.18 -23.70
C PHE A 155 -25.53 -0.58 -25.17
N GLU A 156 -24.57 -0.05 -25.92
CA GLU A 156 -24.32 -0.45 -27.33
C GLU A 156 -23.53 -1.76 -27.45
N PHE A 157 -22.81 -2.17 -26.42
CA PHE A 157 -21.98 -3.39 -26.41
C PHE A 157 -22.78 -4.68 -26.63
N PRO A 158 -23.95 -4.90 -26.01
CA PRO A 158 -24.73 -6.11 -26.20
C PRO A 158 -25.25 -6.27 -27.65
N ASP A 159 -25.55 -5.18 -28.31
CA ASP A 159 -26.10 -5.20 -29.70
C ASP A 159 -24.99 -5.51 -30.72
N LYS A 160 -23.76 -5.01 -30.50
CA LYS A 160 -22.58 -5.36 -31.32
C LYS A 160 -22.20 -6.83 -31.18
N LEU A 161 -22.28 -7.42 -29.98
CA LEU A 161 -22.01 -8.82 -29.74
C LEU A 161 -23.08 -9.73 -30.42
N LYS A 162 -24.36 -9.34 -30.41
CA LYS A 162 -25.43 -10.08 -31.11
C LYS A 162 -25.24 -10.08 -32.62
N GLN A 163 -24.77 -8.96 -33.20
CA GLN A 163 -24.50 -8.85 -34.64
C GLN A 163 -23.28 -9.69 -35.06
N THR A 164 -22.28 -9.85 -34.18
CA THR A 164 -21.09 -10.67 -34.47
C THR A 164 -21.37 -12.16 -34.31
N ALA A 165 -22.29 -12.54 -33.43
CA ALA A 165 -22.72 -13.94 -33.23
C ALA A 165 -23.71 -14.44 -34.29
N ALA A 166 -24.30 -13.53 -35.07
CA ALA A 166 -25.26 -13.84 -36.15
C ALA A 166 -24.62 -13.95 -37.54
N LYS A 167 -23.31 -13.80 -37.65
CA LYS A 167 -22.50 -14.05 -38.86
C LYS A 167 -21.70 -15.34 -38.72
#